data_05895ccf0122cfe16931efc0f963b067
#
_entry.id   05895ccf0122cfe16931efc0f963b067
#
_cell.length_a   1.000
_cell.length_b   1.000
_cell.length_c   1.000
_cell.angle_alpha   90.00
_cell.angle_beta   90.00
_cell.angle_gamma   90.00
#
_symmetry.space_group_name_H-M   'P 1'
#
loop_
_entity.id
_entity.type
_entity.pdbx_description
1 polymer ?
#
loop_
_entity_poly.entity_id
_entity_poly.type
_entity_poly.pdbx_seq_one_letter_code
_entity_poly.pdbx_strand_id
1 'polypeptide(L)'
;ELEARLDEISERQQADVVVVTVNSLDGKSAQDYADDFYDYNGYGIGTDKSGILLLVSMEARDWHITTTGFGIRAITDAGLDYISDQFLPYLSDGEYLDAFDTYADLCDEFLTQAKTGNAYDGDHMPKGAYPWLKNLLIALGSGVVIALLIVEGMRRSLKSVKMQRSAENYVRAGSMQVTRRQDHFLYTRTSKSARPKNNSGSSGSSTHTSSSGTSHGGGGGKF
;
A
#
# COMPACT_ATOMS: atom_id res chain seq x y z
N GLU A 1 -20.06 -1.07 21.31
CA GLU A 1 -20.00 0.07 20.34
C GLU A 1 -19.65 -0.44 18.95
N LEU A 2 -18.55 -1.18 18.74
CA LEU A 2 -18.18 -1.77 17.47
C LEU A 2 -19.25 -2.75 16.93
N GLU A 3 -19.76 -3.66 17.78
CA GLU A 3 -20.81 -4.63 17.41
C GLU A 3 -22.04 -3.91 16.82
N ALA A 4 -22.57 -2.92 17.53
CA ALA A 4 -23.74 -2.16 17.05
C ALA A 4 -23.47 -1.43 15.72
N ARG A 5 -22.23 -1.03 15.46
CA ARG A 5 -21.81 -0.42 14.21
C ARG A 5 -21.77 -1.46 13.07
N LEU A 6 -21.20 -2.64 13.34
CA LEU A 6 -21.17 -3.73 12.37
C LEU A 6 -22.59 -4.18 12.00
N ASP A 7 -23.51 -4.29 13.00
CA ASP A 7 -24.90 -4.59 12.79
C ASP A 7 -25.59 -3.54 11.91
N GLU A 8 -25.39 -2.25 12.22
CA GLU A 8 -25.95 -1.15 11.40
C GLU A 8 -25.46 -1.21 9.95
N ILE A 9 -24.16 -1.44 9.73
CA ILE A 9 -23.60 -1.57 8.39
C ILE A 9 -24.20 -2.79 7.69
N SER A 10 -24.30 -3.93 8.38
CA SER A 10 -24.85 -5.17 7.83
C SER A 10 -26.30 -5.00 7.38
N GLU A 11 -27.15 -4.39 8.22
CA GLU A 11 -28.54 -4.12 7.88
C GLU A 11 -28.67 -3.16 6.70
N ARG A 12 -27.89 -2.07 6.69
CA ARG A 12 -27.92 -1.07 5.63
C ARG A 12 -27.37 -1.61 4.31
N GLN A 13 -26.32 -2.41 4.38
CA GLN A 13 -25.66 -2.96 3.22
C GLN A 13 -26.31 -4.27 2.73
N GLN A 14 -27.22 -4.87 3.49
CA GLN A 14 -27.81 -6.18 3.19
C GLN A 14 -26.74 -7.24 2.89
N ALA A 15 -25.65 -7.16 3.64
CA ALA A 15 -24.52 -8.08 3.62
C ALA A 15 -23.88 -8.10 5.00
N ASP A 16 -23.67 -9.26 5.60
CA ASP A 16 -23.07 -9.36 6.92
C ASP A 16 -21.63 -8.83 6.91
N VAL A 17 -21.31 -7.94 7.84
CA VAL A 17 -19.94 -7.48 8.10
C VAL A 17 -19.56 -7.90 9.51
N VAL A 18 -18.62 -8.85 9.60
CA VAL A 18 -18.33 -9.57 10.84
C VAL A 18 -16.85 -9.49 11.18
N VAL A 19 -16.56 -9.36 12.47
CA VAL A 19 -15.19 -9.50 13.02
C VAL A 19 -15.20 -10.63 14.05
N VAL A 20 -14.27 -11.56 13.90
CA VAL A 20 -14.10 -12.70 14.80
C VAL A 20 -12.66 -12.75 15.28
N THR A 21 -12.49 -12.77 16.60
CA THR A 21 -11.17 -12.94 17.22
C THR A 21 -11.13 -14.30 17.91
N VAL A 22 -10.09 -15.07 17.64
CA VAL A 22 -9.88 -16.38 18.27
C VAL A 22 -8.47 -16.47 18.85
N ASN A 23 -8.31 -17.28 19.88
CA ASN A 23 -6.97 -17.54 20.42
C ASN A 23 -6.20 -18.51 19.52
N SER A 24 -6.83 -19.62 19.13
CA SER A 24 -6.23 -20.71 18.35
C SER A 24 -7.05 -21.02 17.10
N LEU A 25 -6.39 -21.51 16.08
CA LEU A 25 -7.00 -22.00 14.85
C LEU A 25 -7.29 -23.53 14.89
N ASP A 26 -7.00 -24.17 16.01
CA ASP A 26 -7.21 -25.62 16.24
C ASP A 26 -6.60 -26.53 15.15
N GLY A 27 -5.46 -26.07 14.60
CA GLY A 27 -4.71 -26.81 13.58
C GLY A 27 -5.20 -26.58 12.14
N LYS A 28 -6.21 -25.74 11.94
CA LYS A 28 -6.67 -25.31 10.60
C LYS A 28 -5.84 -24.15 10.07
N SER A 29 -5.89 -23.93 8.77
CA SER A 29 -5.45 -22.65 8.20
C SER A 29 -6.41 -21.53 8.62
N ALA A 30 -5.95 -20.27 8.62
CA ALA A 30 -6.82 -19.13 8.89
C ALA A 30 -7.98 -19.06 7.89
N GLN A 31 -7.73 -19.41 6.63
CA GLN A 31 -8.74 -19.50 5.59
C GLN A 31 -9.81 -20.55 5.93
N ASP A 32 -9.42 -21.81 6.13
CA ASP A 32 -10.39 -22.88 6.40
C ASP A 32 -11.19 -22.60 7.68
N TYR A 33 -10.55 -21.98 8.68
CA TYR A 33 -11.23 -21.62 9.92
C TYR A 33 -12.27 -20.52 9.69
N ALA A 34 -11.91 -19.47 8.95
CA ALA A 34 -12.80 -18.35 8.66
C ALA A 34 -14.02 -18.79 7.83
N ASP A 35 -13.79 -19.60 6.79
CA ASP A 35 -14.83 -20.12 5.91
C ASP A 35 -15.79 -21.03 6.68
N ASP A 36 -15.24 -21.99 7.44
CA ASP A 36 -16.06 -22.91 8.28
C ASP A 36 -16.84 -22.12 9.34
N PHE A 37 -16.21 -21.11 9.96
CA PHE A 37 -16.88 -20.28 10.95
C PHE A 37 -18.07 -19.52 10.35
N TYR A 38 -17.87 -18.94 9.17
CA TYR A 38 -18.92 -18.24 8.44
C TYR A 38 -20.09 -19.17 8.10
N ASP A 39 -19.80 -20.30 7.49
CA ASP A 39 -20.79 -21.22 6.99
C ASP A 39 -21.59 -21.93 8.13
N TYR A 40 -20.89 -22.45 9.14
CA TYR A 40 -21.53 -23.21 10.21
C TYR A 40 -22.30 -22.36 11.23
N ASN A 41 -21.93 -21.09 11.38
CA ASN A 41 -22.68 -20.17 12.24
C ASN A 41 -23.82 -19.46 11.49
N GLY A 42 -23.97 -19.72 10.19
CA GLY A 42 -25.10 -19.26 9.41
C GLY A 42 -25.06 -17.78 9.04
N TYR A 43 -23.86 -17.21 8.97
CA TYR A 43 -23.68 -15.82 8.49
C TYR A 43 -24.09 -15.69 7.03
N GLY A 44 -24.31 -14.45 6.65
CA GLY A 44 -24.67 -14.04 5.29
C GLY A 44 -26.16 -13.73 5.12
N ILE A 45 -26.42 -12.55 4.58
CA ILE A 45 -27.77 -12.06 4.33
C ILE A 45 -28.24 -12.49 2.93
N GLY A 46 -29.51 -12.88 2.86
CA GLY A 46 -30.18 -13.24 1.62
C GLY A 46 -29.88 -14.65 1.12
N THR A 47 -30.38 -14.95 -0.07
CA THR A 47 -30.22 -16.28 -0.71
C THR A 47 -28.78 -16.60 -1.08
N ASP A 48 -28.01 -15.56 -1.39
CA ASP A 48 -26.62 -15.66 -1.82
C ASP A 48 -25.65 -15.65 -0.63
N LYS A 49 -26.17 -15.65 0.63
CA LYS A 49 -25.36 -15.58 1.82
C LYS A 49 -24.32 -14.45 1.80
N SER A 50 -24.76 -13.26 1.36
CA SER A 50 -23.86 -12.12 1.17
C SER A 50 -23.23 -11.62 2.46
N GLY A 51 -21.91 -11.53 2.49
CA GLY A 51 -21.20 -10.96 3.63
C GLY A 51 -19.68 -10.99 3.50
N ILE A 52 -19.05 -10.46 4.55
CA ILE A 52 -17.60 -10.31 4.69
C ILE A 52 -17.26 -10.59 6.15
N LEU A 53 -16.30 -11.47 6.41
CA LEU A 53 -15.84 -11.78 7.75
C LEU A 53 -14.33 -11.61 7.85
N LEU A 54 -13.88 -10.83 8.82
CA LEU A 54 -12.49 -10.74 9.24
C LEU A 54 -12.25 -11.67 10.43
N LEU A 55 -11.41 -12.69 10.25
CA LEU A 55 -10.87 -13.52 11.30
C LEU A 55 -9.50 -13.01 11.74
N VAL A 56 -9.27 -12.93 13.04
CA VAL A 56 -7.97 -12.63 13.64
C VAL A 56 -7.62 -13.69 14.68
N SER A 57 -6.53 -14.43 14.46
CA SER A 57 -5.99 -15.40 15.41
C SER A 57 -4.87 -14.76 16.23
N MET A 58 -5.07 -14.69 17.55
CA MET A 58 -4.13 -14.00 18.44
C MET A 58 -2.84 -14.80 18.67
N GLU A 59 -2.93 -16.12 18.82
CA GLU A 59 -1.76 -16.98 19.06
C GLU A 59 -0.88 -17.11 17.79
N ALA A 60 -1.50 -17.40 16.65
CA ALA A 60 -0.81 -17.57 15.39
C ALA A 60 -0.36 -16.23 14.76
N ARG A 61 -0.93 -15.11 15.21
CA ARG A 61 -0.84 -13.79 14.57
C ARG A 61 -1.18 -13.87 13.08
N ASP A 62 -2.24 -14.61 12.79
CA ASP A 62 -2.79 -14.79 11.46
C ASP A 62 -4.13 -14.05 11.34
N TRP A 63 -4.39 -13.50 10.18
CA TRP A 63 -5.67 -12.94 9.83
C TRP A 63 -6.16 -13.51 8.50
N HIS A 64 -7.48 -13.52 8.32
CA HIS A 64 -8.09 -13.86 7.04
C HIS A 64 -9.40 -13.10 6.86
N ILE A 65 -9.62 -12.55 5.65
CA ILE A 65 -10.91 -12.03 5.25
C ILE A 65 -11.54 -13.06 4.31
N THR A 66 -12.73 -13.52 4.65
CA THR A 66 -13.57 -14.33 3.76
C THR A 66 -14.76 -13.51 3.27
N THR A 67 -15.13 -13.66 2.00
CA THR A 67 -16.24 -12.96 1.37
C THR A 67 -17.18 -13.94 0.69
N THR A 68 -18.48 -13.66 0.73
CA THR A 68 -19.52 -14.51 0.11
C THR A 68 -20.56 -13.67 -0.64
N GLY A 69 -21.21 -14.25 -1.60
CA GLY A 69 -22.30 -13.63 -2.34
C GLY A 69 -21.95 -12.28 -2.96
N PHE A 70 -22.64 -11.22 -2.54
CA PHE A 70 -22.34 -9.86 -3.00
C PHE A 70 -20.98 -9.37 -2.53
N GLY A 71 -20.50 -9.82 -1.36
CA GLY A 71 -19.16 -9.48 -0.82
C GLY A 71 -18.04 -9.81 -1.80
N ILE A 72 -18.10 -10.96 -2.49
CA ILE A 72 -17.10 -11.35 -3.51
C ILE A 72 -17.00 -10.31 -4.64
N ARG A 73 -18.14 -9.74 -5.04
CA ARG A 73 -18.18 -8.74 -6.11
C ARG A 73 -17.80 -7.35 -5.63
N ALA A 74 -18.07 -7.06 -4.37
CA ALA A 74 -17.79 -5.77 -3.77
C ALA A 74 -16.31 -5.61 -3.41
N ILE A 75 -15.69 -6.69 -2.92
CA ILE A 75 -14.27 -6.68 -2.54
C ILE A 75 -13.50 -7.57 -3.52
N THR A 76 -12.88 -6.93 -4.51
CA THR A 76 -11.97 -7.58 -5.45
C THR A 76 -10.65 -7.92 -4.77
N ASP A 77 -9.79 -8.70 -5.42
CA ASP A 77 -8.45 -9.01 -4.87
C ASP A 77 -7.65 -7.72 -4.59
N ALA A 78 -7.72 -6.73 -5.50
CA ALA A 78 -7.10 -5.42 -5.30
C ALA A 78 -7.75 -4.64 -4.14
N GLY A 79 -9.07 -4.76 -3.98
CA GLY A 79 -9.80 -4.18 -2.87
C GLY A 79 -9.39 -4.78 -1.53
N LEU A 80 -9.18 -6.08 -1.50
CA LEU A 80 -8.73 -6.80 -0.32
C LEU A 80 -7.32 -6.39 0.10
N ASP A 81 -6.39 -6.28 -0.87
CA ASP A 81 -5.04 -5.76 -0.62
C ASP A 81 -5.11 -4.34 -0.03
N TYR A 82 -5.96 -3.48 -0.61
CA TYR A 82 -6.13 -2.11 -0.11
C TYR A 82 -6.67 -2.09 1.33
N ILE A 83 -7.73 -2.85 1.63
CA ILE A 83 -8.33 -2.92 2.97
C ILE A 83 -7.30 -3.43 3.99
N SER A 84 -6.56 -4.49 3.64
CA SER A 84 -5.55 -5.05 4.53
C SER A 84 -4.41 -4.07 4.82
N ASP A 85 -3.93 -3.35 3.82
CA ASP A 85 -2.89 -2.32 3.98
C ASP A 85 -3.29 -1.20 4.95
N GLN A 86 -4.61 -0.91 5.09
CA GLN A 86 -5.09 0.15 5.97
C GLN A 86 -5.22 -0.32 7.43
N PHE A 87 -5.72 -1.53 7.71
CA PHE A 87 -5.95 -1.97 9.09
C PHE A 87 -4.76 -2.73 9.71
N LEU A 88 -3.91 -3.38 8.92
CA LEU A 88 -2.78 -4.18 9.42
C LEU A 88 -1.78 -3.40 10.28
N PRO A 89 -1.44 -2.14 9.99
CA PRO A 89 -0.57 -1.37 10.88
C PRO A 89 -1.12 -1.28 12.31
N TYR A 90 -2.41 -0.96 12.46
CA TYR A 90 -3.08 -0.89 13.76
C TYR A 90 -3.11 -2.25 14.45
N LEU A 91 -3.41 -3.31 13.69
CA LEU A 91 -3.45 -4.68 14.21
C LEU A 91 -2.06 -5.12 14.72
N SER A 92 -1.00 -4.77 13.98
CA SER A 92 0.39 -5.07 14.33
C SER A 92 0.87 -4.33 15.57
N ASP A 93 0.41 -3.09 15.75
CA ASP A 93 0.74 -2.23 16.89
C ASP A 93 -0.10 -2.57 18.14
N GLY A 94 -1.10 -3.46 18.00
CA GLY A 94 -2.00 -3.87 19.08
C GLY A 94 -3.17 -2.92 19.31
N GLU A 95 -3.40 -1.97 18.40
CA GLU A 95 -4.52 -1.04 18.39
C GLU A 95 -5.75 -1.70 17.74
N TYR A 96 -6.23 -2.78 18.37
CA TYR A 96 -7.26 -3.65 17.78
C TYR A 96 -8.56 -2.93 17.47
N LEU A 97 -8.99 -1.98 18.32
CA LEU A 97 -10.22 -1.24 18.09
C LEU A 97 -10.14 -0.39 16.83
N ASP A 98 -9.02 0.33 16.65
CA ASP A 98 -8.79 1.16 15.46
C ASP A 98 -8.66 0.30 14.19
N ALA A 99 -8.06 -0.89 14.31
CA ALA A 99 -8.00 -1.85 13.21
C ALA A 99 -9.39 -2.30 12.77
N PHE A 100 -10.26 -2.66 13.72
CA PHE A 100 -11.60 -3.15 13.43
C PHE A 100 -12.55 -2.05 12.97
N ASP A 101 -12.42 -0.84 13.52
CA ASP A 101 -13.17 0.32 13.04
C ASP A 101 -12.76 0.70 11.60
N THR A 102 -11.46 0.67 11.31
CA THR A 102 -10.95 0.89 9.94
C THR A 102 -11.48 -0.16 8.96
N TYR A 103 -11.47 -1.44 9.36
CA TYR A 103 -12.05 -2.52 8.56
C TYR A 103 -13.55 -2.29 8.29
N ALA A 104 -14.33 -1.94 9.33
CA ALA A 104 -15.76 -1.71 9.22
C ALA A 104 -16.08 -0.56 8.25
N ASP A 105 -15.36 0.57 8.36
CA ASP A 105 -15.53 1.73 7.49
C ASP A 105 -15.24 1.40 6.03
N LEU A 106 -14.15 0.69 5.78
CA LEU A 106 -13.77 0.30 4.43
C LEU A 106 -14.74 -0.71 3.83
N CYS A 107 -15.21 -1.70 4.60
CA CYS A 107 -16.25 -2.61 4.13
C CYS A 107 -17.51 -1.87 3.73
N ASP A 108 -17.93 -0.88 4.51
CA ASP A 108 -19.09 -0.05 4.20
C ASP A 108 -18.91 0.76 2.92
N GLU A 109 -17.74 1.38 2.75
CA GLU A 109 -17.40 2.15 1.55
C GLU A 109 -17.39 1.25 0.30
N PHE A 110 -16.73 0.09 0.37
CA PHE A 110 -16.62 -0.86 -0.74
C PHE A 110 -17.98 -1.44 -1.14
N LEU A 111 -18.80 -1.84 -0.16
CA LEU A 111 -20.16 -2.32 -0.41
C LEU A 111 -21.05 -1.22 -1.03
N THR A 112 -20.93 0.01 -0.54
CA THR A 112 -21.65 1.17 -1.08
C THR A 112 -21.25 1.43 -2.53
N GLN A 113 -19.96 1.46 -2.82
CA GLN A 113 -19.45 1.68 -4.16
C GLN A 113 -19.88 0.58 -5.13
N ALA A 114 -19.78 -0.69 -4.71
CA ALA A 114 -20.18 -1.82 -5.54
C ALA A 114 -21.66 -1.79 -5.94
N LYS A 115 -22.54 -1.25 -5.08
CA LYS A 115 -23.96 -1.06 -5.39
C LYS A 115 -24.21 -0.05 -6.50
N THR A 116 -23.27 0.84 -6.79
CA THR A 116 -23.34 1.75 -7.94
C THR A 116 -23.10 1.04 -9.28
N GLY A 117 -22.74 -0.25 -9.25
CA GLY A 117 -22.40 -1.05 -10.43
C GLY A 117 -20.92 -0.93 -10.84
N ASN A 118 -20.11 -0.25 -10.07
CA ASN A 118 -18.69 -0.01 -10.37
C ASN A 118 -17.85 -0.25 -9.10
N ALA A 119 -17.63 -1.52 -8.75
CA ALA A 119 -16.82 -1.90 -7.59
C ALA A 119 -15.40 -1.34 -7.71
N TYR A 120 -14.78 -1.08 -6.56
CA TYR A 120 -13.36 -0.72 -6.53
C TYR A 120 -12.51 -1.89 -7.04
N ASP A 121 -11.57 -1.60 -7.95
CA ASP A 121 -10.63 -2.57 -8.53
C ASP A 121 -9.32 -1.87 -8.90
N GLY A 122 -8.33 -2.61 -9.40
CA GLY A 122 -6.95 -2.17 -9.61
C GLY A 122 -6.73 -0.78 -10.20
N ASP A 123 -7.59 -0.35 -11.14
CA ASP A 123 -7.50 0.96 -11.77
C ASP A 123 -8.40 2.03 -11.08
N HIS A 124 -9.26 1.64 -10.16
CA HIS A 124 -10.26 2.50 -9.53
C HIS A 124 -10.39 2.20 -8.04
N MET A 125 -9.39 2.61 -7.26
CA MET A 125 -9.37 2.45 -5.80
C MET A 125 -9.82 3.73 -5.10
N PRO A 126 -10.28 3.66 -3.82
CA PRO A 126 -10.54 4.84 -3.02
C PRO A 126 -9.30 5.72 -3.00
N LYS A 127 -9.47 6.99 -3.31
CA LYS A 127 -8.40 7.97 -3.11
C LYS A 127 -8.37 8.26 -1.62
N GLY A 128 -7.53 7.54 -0.90
CA GLY A 128 -7.28 7.82 0.52
C GLY A 128 -7.00 9.30 0.74
N ALA A 129 -7.33 9.82 1.92
CA ALA A 129 -7.05 11.20 2.26
C ALA A 129 -5.59 11.50 1.94
N TYR A 130 -5.38 12.33 0.88
CA TYR A 130 -4.02 12.64 0.40
C TYR A 130 -3.22 13.21 1.57
N PRO A 131 -2.13 12.57 2.00
CA PRO A 131 -1.39 12.98 3.20
C PRO A 131 -0.58 14.24 2.91
N TRP A 132 -1.31 15.32 2.55
CA TRP A 132 -0.74 16.59 2.10
C TRP A 132 0.22 17.19 3.12
N LEU A 133 -0.08 17.04 4.41
CA LEU A 133 0.77 17.55 5.49
C LEU A 133 2.09 16.79 5.57
N LYS A 134 2.06 15.45 5.47
CA LYS A 134 3.26 14.60 5.43
C LYS A 134 4.11 14.92 4.20
N ASN A 135 3.49 15.02 3.03
CA ASN A 135 4.17 15.34 1.79
C ASN A 135 4.73 16.78 1.79
N LEU A 136 4.01 17.73 2.41
CA LEU A 136 4.49 19.09 2.60
C LEU A 136 5.73 19.13 3.49
N LEU A 137 5.74 18.42 4.61
CA LEU A 137 6.88 18.35 5.51
C LEU A 137 8.11 17.72 4.83
N ILE A 138 7.91 16.65 4.06
CA ILE A 138 8.98 16.01 3.28
C ILE A 138 9.52 16.97 2.22
N ALA A 139 8.65 17.67 1.49
CA ALA A 139 9.04 18.64 0.47
C ALA A 139 9.81 19.82 1.09
N LEU A 140 9.35 20.33 2.23
CA LEU A 140 9.99 21.43 2.95
C LEU A 140 11.36 21.00 3.48
N GLY A 141 11.47 19.81 4.07
CA GLY A 141 12.73 19.24 4.56
C GLY A 141 13.74 19.03 3.43
N SER A 142 13.33 18.43 2.33
CA SER A 142 14.18 18.22 1.15
C SER A 142 14.59 19.54 0.50
N GLY A 143 13.68 20.51 0.43
CA GLY A 143 13.96 21.86 -0.10
C GLY A 143 15.03 22.59 0.72
N VAL A 144 14.95 22.53 2.05
CA VAL A 144 15.98 23.14 2.94
C VAL A 144 17.34 22.48 2.73
N VAL A 145 17.41 21.15 2.64
CA VAL A 145 18.67 20.43 2.40
C VAL A 145 19.31 20.84 1.08
N ILE A 146 18.52 20.89 0.00
CA ILE A 146 19.00 21.33 -1.32
C ILE A 146 19.47 22.77 -1.28
N ALA A 147 18.72 23.66 -0.65
CA ALA A 147 19.08 25.07 -0.53
C ALA A 147 20.42 25.23 0.23
N LEU A 148 20.62 24.50 1.32
CA LEU A 148 21.88 24.52 2.09
C LEU A 148 23.07 24.03 1.25
N LEU A 149 22.89 22.98 0.45
CA LEU A 149 23.95 22.47 -0.44
C LEU A 149 24.32 23.50 -1.50
N ILE A 150 23.36 24.19 -2.08
CA ILE A 150 23.58 25.23 -3.08
C ILE A 150 24.31 26.44 -2.43
N VAL A 151 23.83 26.88 -1.26
CA VAL A 151 24.43 28.02 -0.54
C VAL A 151 25.86 27.70 -0.12
N GLU A 152 26.11 26.46 0.39
CA GLU A 152 27.46 26.05 0.76
C GLU A 152 28.39 25.95 -0.47
N GLY A 153 27.88 25.49 -1.61
CA GLY A 153 28.60 25.50 -2.89
C GLY A 153 28.98 26.91 -3.33
N MET A 154 28.04 27.86 -3.27
CA MET A 154 28.30 29.27 -3.54
C MET A 154 29.31 29.88 -2.57
N ARG A 155 29.18 29.57 -1.27
CA ARG A 155 30.11 30.05 -0.23
C ARG A 155 31.53 29.53 -0.44
N ARG A 156 31.68 28.27 -0.88
CA ARG A 156 32.99 27.69 -1.23
C ARG A 156 33.57 28.36 -2.47
N SER A 157 32.75 28.66 -3.48
CA SER A 157 33.16 29.38 -4.68
C SER A 157 33.65 30.79 -4.37
N LEU A 158 32.98 31.50 -3.44
CA LEU A 158 33.41 32.82 -2.97
C LEU A 158 34.71 32.78 -2.14
N LYS A 159 34.97 31.71 -1.42
CA LYS A 159 36.21 31.49 -0.69
C LYS A 159 37.40 31.21 -1.61
N SER A 160 37.18 30.84 -2.87
CA SER A 160 38.22 30.55 -3.85
C SER A 160 38.77 31.83 -4.52
N VAL A 161 38.22 33.02 -4.23
CA VAL A 161 38.85 34.27 -4.59
C VAL A 161 40.04 34.54 -3.67
N LYS A 162 41.05 33.71 -3.75
CA LYS A 162 42.41 34.04 -3.35
C LYS A 162 42.95 34.94 -4.48
N MET A 163 43.51 36.09 -4.10
CA MET A 163 44.28 36.91 -5.04
C MET A 163 45.13 35.98 -5.89
N GLN A 164 44.81 35.86 -7.14
CA GLN A 164 45.63 35.15 -8.12
C GLN A 164 46.90 35.95 -8.24
N ARG A 165 47.94 35.52 -7.54
CA ARG A 165 49.30 35.93 -7.88
C ARG A 165 49.58 35.19 -9.19
N SER A 166 49.23 35.81 -10.30
CA SER A 166 49.40 35.22 -11.62
C SER A 166 50.89 34.92 -11.80
N ALA A 167 51.20 33.66 -12.01
CA ALA A 167 52.55 33.26 -12.43
C ALA A 167 52.94 33.83 -13.80
N GLU A 168 52.03 34.48 -14.49
CA GLU A 168 52.26 35.20 -15.76
C GLU A 168 53.36 36.27 -15.66
N ASN A 169 53.54 36.88 -14.50
CA ASN A 169 54.63 37.81 -14.25
C ASN A 169 56.05 37.19 -14.21
N TYR A 170 56.13 35.86 -14.16
CA TYR A 170 57.39 35.09 -14.11
C TYR A 170 57.68 34.35 -15.42
N VAL A 171 56.73 34.35 -16.38
CA VAL A 171 56.93 33.70 -17.67
C VAL A 171 57.44 34.74 -18.65
N ARG A 172 58.67 34.52 -19.14
CA ARG A 172 59.25 35.37 -20.21
C ARG A 172 58.38 35.26 -21.45
N ALA A 173 57.88 36.35 -22.00
CA ALA A 173 57.09 36.39 -23.20
C ALA A 173 57.74 35.55 -24.33
N GLY A 174 57.03 34.58 -24.86
CA GLY A 174 57.50 33.69 -25.93
C GLY A 174 58.27 32.44 -25.49
N SER A 175 58.43 32.16 -24.17
CA SER A 175 59.16 30.97 -23.70
C SER A 175 58.30 29.69 -23.73
N MET A 176 57.00 29.74 -23.90
CA MET A 176 56.12 28.61 -24.00
C MET A 176 55.71 28.32 -25.43
N GLN A 177 56.32 27.34 -26.07
CA GLN A 177 55.89 26.84 -27.36
C GLN A 177 55.13 25.54 -27.19
N VAL A 178 53.82 25.55 -27.44
CA VAL A 178 53.00 24.34 -27.49
C VAL A 178 53.20 23.69 -28.84
N THR A 179 54.02 22.68 -28.91
CA THR A 179 54.37 21.97 -30.15
C THR A 179 53.31 20.92 -30.57
N ARG A 180 52.44 20.49 -29.67
CA ARG A 180 51.38 19.51 -29.98
C ARG A 180 50.24 19.61 -28.99
N ARG A 181 49.01 19.88 -29.49
CA ARG A 181 47.77 19.78 -28.72
C ARG A 181 46.92 18.71 -29.32
N GLN A 182 46.63 17.64 -28.57
CA GLN A 182 45.83 16.54 -29.05
C GLN A 182 44.77 16.22 -28.01
N ASP A 183 43.52 16.48 -28.37
CA ASP A 183 42.35 16.14 -27.59
C ASP A 183 41.83 14.78 -28.10
N HIS A 184 41.92 13.75 -27.29
CA HIS A 184 41.35 12.45 -27.58
C HIS A 184 40.06 12.26 -26.83
N PHE A 185 38.95 12.38 -27.53
CA PHE A 185 37.67 11.96 -27.01
C PHE A 185 37.56 10.43 -27.04
N LEU A 186 37.61 9.77 -25.89
CA LEU A 186 37.32 8.37 -25.73
C LEU A 186 35.82 8.23 -25.42
N TYR A 187 35.11 7.53 -26.25
CA TYR A 187 33.64 7.36 -26.31
C TYR A 187 32.96 7.12 -24.99
N THR A 188 31.71 7.65 -24.86
CA THR A 188 30.81 7.34 -23.73
C THR A 188 29.88 6.22 -24.12
N ARG A 189 29.86 5.11 -23.35
CA ARG A 189 28.95 4.00 -23.54
C ARG A 189 27.80 4.12 -22.53
N THR A 190 26.59 4.41 -22.99
CA THR A 190 25.37 4.42 -22.17
C THR A 190 24.61 3.13 -22.42
N SER A 191 24.47 2.27 -21.42
CA SER A 191 23.61 1.10 -21.47
C SER A 191 22.30 1.39 -20.74
N LYS A 192 21.17 1.24 -21.42
CA LYS A 192 19.84 1.31 -20.83
C LYS A 192 19.33 -0.10 -20.59
N SER A 193 19.13 -0.48 -19.33
CA SER A 193 18.42 -1.69 -18.94
C SER A 193 16.95 -1.35 -18.70
N ALA A 194 16.06 -2.02 -19.40
CA ALA A 194 14.62 -1.89 -19.17
C ALA A 194 14.27 -2.53 -17.82
N ARG A 195 13.56 -1.79 -16.98
CA ARG A 195 13.04 -2.31 -15.71
C ARG A 195 11.89 -3.28 -16.02
N PRO A 196 11.89 -4.49 -15.48
CA PRO A 196 10.77 -5.40 -15.71
C PRO A 196 9.49 -4.79 -15.14
N LYS A 197 8.47 -4.74 -16.00
CA LYS A 197 7.11 -4.34 -15.62
C LYS A 197 6.49 -5.52 -14.90
N ASN A 198 6.24 -5.40 -13.60
CA ASN A 198 5.38 -6.34 -12.90
C ASN A 198 3.95 -6.15 -13.43
N ASN A 199 3.49 -7.10 -14.21
CA ASN A 199 2.13 -7.13 -14.73
C ASN A 199 1.34 -8.12 -13.88
N SER A 200 0.97 -7.73 -12.67
CA SER A 200 0.00 -8.45 -11.84
C SER A 200 -1.25 -7.59 -11.68
N GLY A 201 -2.00 -7.50 -12.74
CA GLY A 201 -3.36 -6.96 -12.75
C GLY A 201 -4.33 -8.08 -13.06
N SER A 202 -4.64 -8.94 -12.09
CA SER A 202 -5.86 -9.72 -12.15
C SER A 202 -6.99 -8.78 -11.71
N SER A 203 -7.85 -8.36 -12.64
CA SER A 203 -9.06 -7.64 -12.31
C SER A 203 -10.13 -8.64 -11.87
N GLY A 204 -10.77 -8.39 -10.71
CA GLY A 204 -11.80 -9.26 -10.15
C GLY A 204 -11.42 -9.87 -8.80
N SER A 205 -12.22 -10.83 -8.35
CA SER A 205 -11.99 -11.56 -7.10
C SER A 205 -11.67 -13.02 -7.40
N SER A 206 -10.62 -13.52 -6.78
CA SER A 206 -10.35 -14.95 -6.74
C SER A 206 -11.34 -15.64 -5.78
N THR A 207 -11.81 -16.82 -6.14
CA THR A 207 -12.75 -17.59 -5.32
C THR A 207 -12.29 -19.02 -5.14
N HIS A 208 -12.66 -19.62 -3.99
CA HIS A 208 -12.46 -21.02 -3.66
C HIS A 208 -13.74 -21.61 -3.07
N THR A 209 -13.78 -22.90 -2.83
CA THR A 209 -14.95 -23.58 -2.25
C THR A 209 -14.59 -24.08 -0.87
N SER A 210 -15.40 -23.71 0.13
CA SER A 210 -15.24 -24.18 1.52
C SER A 210 -15.64 -25.66 1.69
N SER A 211 -15.41 -26.19 2.88
CA SER A 211 -15.78 -27.56 3.25
C SER A 211 -17.29 -27.81 3.19
N SER A 212 -18.11 -26.77 3.34
CA SER A 212 -19.57 -26.83 3.24
C SER A 212 -20.07 -26.80 1.79
N GLY A 213 -19.21 -26.52 0.80
CA GLY A 213 -19.59 -26.35 -0.61
C GLY A 213 -19.95 -24.92 -1.01
N THR A 214 -19.85 -23.96 -0.11
CA THR A 214 -20.09 -22.52 -0.39
C THR A 214 -18.89 -21.92 -1.10
N SER A 215 -19.16 -20.97 -2.02
CA SER A 215 -18.11 -20.23 -2.73
C SER A 215 -17.70 -18.99 -1.92
N HIS A 216 -16.43 -18.90 -1.60
CA HIS A 216 -15.81 -17.79 -0.89
C HIS A 216 -14.75 -17.12 -1.75
N GLY A 217 -14.59 -15.82 -1.56
CA GLY A 217 -13.40 -15.08 -1.93
C GLY A 217 -12.66 -14.63 -0.67
N GLY A 218 -11.53 -13.98 -0.83
CA GLY A 218 -10.83 -13.44 0.32
C GLY A 218 -9.31 -13.64 0.26
N GLY A 219 -8.63 -13.23 1.32
CA GLY A 219 -7.21 -13.39 1.49
C GLY A 219 -6.78 -13.16 2.93
N GLY A 220 -5.55 -13.48 3.25
CA GLY A 220 -5.05 -13.41 4.61
C GLY A 220 -3.53 -13.42 4.68
N GLY A 221 -3.01 -13.22 5.88
CA GLY A 221 -1.58 -13.19 6.14
C GLY A 221 -1.27 -13.11 7.63
N LYS A 222 -0.05 -12.70 7.93
CA LYS A 222 0.41 -12.45 9.31
C LYS A 222 0.46 -10.96 9.62
N PHE A 223 0.36 -10.64 10.91
CA PHE A 223 0.44 -9.28 11.43
C PHE A 223 1.42 -9.15 12.59
#